data_8a994543b563117bdc3fcaad0554d75a
#
_entry.id   8a994543b563117bdc3fcaad0554d75a
#
_cell.length_a   1.000
_cell.length_b   1.000
_cell.length_c   1.000
_cell.angle_alpha   90.00
_cell.angle_beta   90.00
_cell.angle_gamma   90.00
#
_symmetry.space_group_name_H-M   'P 1'
#
loop_
_entity.id
_entity.type
_entity.pdbx_description
1 polymer ?
#
loop_
_entity_poly.entity_id
_entity_poly.type
_entity_poly.pdbx_seq_one_letter_code
_entity_poly.pdbx_strand_id
1 'polypeptide(L)' 'MNATEAKRKLCELRSSLRDKEADKAIWIVIRAIDTCTKNGFIVED' A
#
# COMPACT_ATOMS: atom_id res chain seq x y z
N MET A 1 -7.20 -10.59 -4.72
CA MET A 1 -6.79 -9.18 -4.52
C MET A 1 -5.50 -8.91 -5.30
N ASN A 2 -5.47 -7.87 -6.10
CA ASN A 2 -4.25 -7.48 -6.81
C ASN A 2 -3.54 -6.32 -6.10
N ALA A 3 -2.39 -5.90 -6.64
CA ALA A 3 -1.60 -4.85 -6.01
C ALA A 3 -2.36 -3.52 -5.93
N THR A 4 -3.13 -3.18 -6.95
CA THR A 4 -3.91 -1.94 -6.96
C THR A 4 -4.98 -1.95 -5.87
N GLU A 5 -5.68 -3.06 -5.70
CA GLU A 5 -6.67 -3.19 -4.65
C GLU A 5 -6.03 -3.13 -3.26
N ALA A 6 -4.90 -3.79 -3.09
CA ALA A 6 -4.17 -3.77 -1.83
C ALA A 6 -3.77 -2.34 -1.46
N LYS A 7 -3.22 -1.59 -2.40
CA LYS A 7 -2.84 -0.20 -2.17
C LYS A 7 -4.06 0.65 -1.80
N ARG A 8 -5.18 0.45 -2.50
CA ARG A 8 -6.40 1.20 -2.22
C ARG A 8 -6.92 0.90 -0.83
N LYS A 9 -6.95 -0.37 -0.44
CA LYS A 9 -7.38 -0.77 0.91
C LYS A 9 -6.51 -0.13 1.98
N LEU A 10 -5.20 -0.10 1.75
CA LEU A 10 -4.28 0.53 2.69
C LEU A 10 -4.51 2.05 2.78
N CYS A 11 -4.81 2.70 1.67
CA CYS A 11 -5.15 4.12 1.67
C CYS A 11 -6.43 4.41 2.45
N GLU A 12 -7.44 3.56 2.29
CA GLU A 12 -8.69 3.69 3.05
C GLU A 12 -8.45 3.54 4.54
N LEU A 13 -7.66 2.54 4.92
CA LEU A 13 -7.31 2.29 6.31
C LEU A 13 -6.54 3.47 6.90
N ARG A 14 -5.61 4.01 6.13
CA ARG A 14 -4.83 5.18 6.53
C ARG A 14 -5.73 6.36 6.86
N SER A 15 -6.70 6.63 6.00
CA SER A 15 -7.67 7.72 6.21
C SER A 15 -8.52 7.50 7.45
N SER A 16 -8.88 6.26 7.73
CA SER A 16 -9.71 5.88 8.88
C SER A 16 -9.00 6.04 10.20
N LEU A 17 -7.73 5.64 10.25
CA LEU A 17 -7.00 5.57 11.53
C LEU A 17 -6.62 6.92 12.12
N ARG A 18 -6.28 7.89 11.27
CA ARG A 18 -5.86 9.23 11.68
C ARG A 18 -4.71 9.23 12.70
N ASP A 19 -3.85 8.22 12.59
CA ASP A 19 -2.70 8.07 13.46
C ASP A 19 -1.45 8.34 12.63
N LYS A 20 -0.61 9.26 13.09
CA LYS A 20 0.59 9.68 12.34
C LYS A 20 1.56 8.52 12.11
N GLU A 21 1.75 7.69 13.12
CA GLU A 21 2.65 6.54 12.99
C GLU A 21 2.08 5.48 12.07
N ALA A 22 0.79 5.21 12.17
CA ALA A 22 0.12 4.28 11.29
C ALA A 22 0.14 4.79 9.85
N ASP A 23 -0.07 6.08 9.67
CA ASP A 23 -0.02 6.72 8.36
C ASP A 23 1.33 6.51 7.70
N LYS A 24 2.39 6.74 8.46
CA LYS A 24 3.77 6.56 7.99
C LYS A 24 4.05 5.09 7.64
N ALA A 25 3.63 4.17 8.51
CA ALA A 25 3.83 2.74 8.30
C ALA A 25 3.12 2.26 7.04
N ILE A 26 1.87 2.67 6.85
CA ILE A 26 1.08 2.29 5.69
C ILE A 26 1.69 2.88 4.42
N TRP A 27 2.17 4.10 4.48
CA TRP A 27 2.82 4.76 3.36
C TRP A 27 4.08 3.98 2.91
N ILE A 28 4.87 3.52 3.88
CA ILE A 28 6.06 2.70 3.60
C ILE A 28 5.65 1.39 2.90
N VAL A 29 4.59 0.76 3.38
CA VAL A 29 4.09 -0.49 2.78
C VAL A 29 3.61 -0.25 1.35
N ILE A 30 2.89 0.84 1.11
CA ILE A 30 2.41 1.20 -0.23
C ILE A 30 3.60 1.39 -1.18
N ARG A 31 4.63 2.08 -0.73
CA ARG A 31 5.84 2.27 -1.54
C ARG A 31 6.55 0.95 -1.83
N ALA A 32 6.59 0.07 -0.84
CA ALA A 32 7.18 -1.26 -1.01
C ALA A 32 6.43 -2.08 -2.06
N ILE A 33 5.10 -2.06 -1.99
CA ILE A 33 4.25 -2.75 -2.98
C ILE A 33 4.51 -2.19 -4.38
N ASP A 34 4.57 -0.88 -4.49
CA ASP A 34 4.81 -0.21 -5.76
C ASP A 34 6.17 -0.58 -6.36
N THR A 35 7.20 -0.60 -5.53
CA THR A 35 8.54 -0.99 -5.92
C THR A 35 8.57 -2.45 -6.36
N CYS A 36 7.93 -3.35 -5.61
CA CYS A 36 7.87 -4.76 -5.96
C CYS A 36 7.14 -4.99 -7.27
N THR A 37 6.06 -4.26 -7.52
CA THR A 37 5.31 -4.35 -8.76
C THR A 37 6.18 -3.88 -9.93
N LYS A 38 6.89 -2.79 -9.73
CA LYS A 38 7.78 -2.22 -10.74
C LYS A 38 8.90 -3.18 -11.12
N ASN A 39 9.42 -3.92 -10.14
CA ASN A 39 10.50 -4.89 -10.36
C ASN A 39 10.00 -6.27 -10.78
N GLY A 40 8.71 -6.45 -10.90
CA GLY A 40 8.12 -7.71 -11.34
C GLY A 40 8.00 -8.78 -10.27
N PHE A 41 8.20 -8.44 -9.01
CA PHE A 41 8.04 -9.40 -7.91
C PHE A 41 6.57 -9.63 -7.57
N ILE A 42 5.71 -8.67 -7.88
CA ILE A 42 4.27 -8.78 -7.68
C ILE A 42 3.61 -8.52 -9.03
N VAL A 43 2.73 -9.44 -9.43
CA VAL A 43 1.97 -9.29 -10.68
C VAL A 43 0.70 -8.51 -10.38
N GLU A 44 0.47 -7.48 -11.15
CA GLU A 44 -0.74 -6.68 -11.04
C GLU A 44 -1.75 -7.14 -12.09
N ASP A 45 -2.87 -7.61 -11.64
CA ASP A 45 -3.93 -8.09 -12.52
C ASP A 45 -4.92 -7.00 -12.83
#